data_4dcaa4bdec03d577706abd6f51f1b246
#
_entry.id   4dcaa4bdec03d577706abd6f51f1b246
#
_cell.length_a   1.000
_cell.length_b   1.000
_cell.length_c   1.000
_cell.angle_alpha   90.00
_cell.angle_beta   90.00
_cell.angle_gamma   90.00
#
_symmetry.space_group_name_H-M   'P 1'
#
loop_
_entity.id
_entity.type
_entity.pdbx_description
1 polymer ?
#
loop_
_entity_poly.entity_id
_entity_poly.type
_entity_poly.pdbx_seq_one_letter_code
_entity_poly.pdbx_strand_id
1 'polypeptide(L)'
;GKKNTGKTVGIVIAVVVVVALIAGGLFWWHSNSSKVSQAAALVECKAAAKQYDSAKKKLTTAITNGQTSAQTPTGDVADVNTITTLNQAVQDAGTPADTATCDSKLGADELKKQTEDMQSKVSDAADKTDAINSAIKAVNASKKTANTNSLKSNLSSAVSQAQGILDNSAGNVADENTRTALQTAITEANTVASSSNPSEADVNNAISKLQKAEADVNASMQAKQKADADAAAQAEAEKKAQEEAEKKAEEETDSSSGMNSGT
;
A
#
# COMPACT_ATOMS: atom_id res chain seq x y z
N GLY A 1 20.45 -1.30 9.84
CA GLY A 1 20.28 0.12 9.88
C GLY A 1 19.46 0.53 11.08
N LYS A 2 20.05 1.26 12.02
CA LYS A 2 19.44 1.66 13.29
C LYS A 2 18.38 2.75 13.10
N LYS A 3 17.25 2.53 13.73
CA LYS A 3 16.00 3.27 13.71
C LYS A 3 16.11 4.71 14.20
N ASN A 4 15.53 5.65 13.44
CA ASN A 4 15.30 7.05 13.80
C ASN A 4 14.15 7.26 14.81
N THR A 5 13.98 6.35 15.76
CA THR A 5 12.94 6.45 16.81
C THR A 5 13.29 7.49 17.88
N GLY A 6 14.56 7.90 17.95
CA GLY A 6 15.02 8.82 18.99
C GLY A 6 14.69 10.30 18.77
N LYS A 7 14.44 10.74 17.51
CA LYS A 7 14.20 12.17 17.24
C LYS A 7 12.76 12.62 17.49
N THR A 8 11.77 11.76 17.25
CA THR A 8 10.35 12.08 17.50
C THR A 8 10.00 12.05 18.99
N VAL A 9 10.61 11.13 19.75
CA VAL A 9 10.44 11.07 21.22
C VAL A 9 11.10 12.29 21.88
N GLY A 10 12.23 12.74 21.37
CA GLY A 10 12.94 13.93 21.92
C GLY A 10 12.16 15.24 21.76
N ILE A 11 11.39 15.40 20.68
CA ILE A 11 10.60 16.64 20.45
C ILE A 11 9.35 16.67 21.35
N VAL A 12 8.70 15.54 21.56
CA VAL A 12 7.53 15.44 22.45
C VAL A 12 7.96 15.68 23.92
N ILE A 13 9.10 15.12 24.34
CA ILE A 13 9.64 15.35 25.68
C ILE A 13 10.06 16.80 25.88
N ALA A 14 10.63 17.46 24.87
CA ALA A 14 11.02 18.87 24.99
C ALA A 14 9.83 19.81 25.15
N VAL A 15 8.70 19.54 24.48
CA VAL A 15 7.46 20.34 24.63
C VAL A 15 6.83 20.12 26.01
N VAL A 16 6.78 18.88 26.49
CA VAL A 16 6.25 18.54 27.82
C VAL A 16 7.11 19.13 28.94
N VAL A 17 8.45 19.13 28.79
CA VAL A 17 9.37 19.71 29.80
C VAL A 17 9.25 21.24 29.85
N VAL A 18 9.08 21.90 28.70
CA VAL A 18 8.88 23.37 28.66
C VAL A 18 7.53 23.74 29.29
N VAL A 19 6.47 23.00 29.03
CA VAL A 19 5.16 23.21 29.67
C VAL A 19 5.23 22.94 31.17
N ALA A 20 5.92 21.87 31.60
CA ALA A 20 6.10 21.52 33.01
C ALA A 20 6.97 22.55 33.78
N LEU A 21 8.00 23.13 33.14
CA LEU A 21 8.84 24.17 33.76
C LEU A 21 8.07 25.50 33.89
N ILE A 22 7.21 25.83 32.95
CA ILE A 22 6.37 27.04 33.02
C ILE A 22 5.28 26.82 34.09
N ALA A 23 4.60 25.67 34.12
CA ALA A 23 3.59 25.36 35.14
C ALA A 23 4.21 25.25 36.55
N GLY A 24 5.38 24.60 36.67
CA GLY A 24 6.09 24.45 37.95
C GLY A 24 6.63 25.77 38.49
N GLY A 25 7.13 26.62 37.62
CA GLY A 25 7.63 27.96 37.98
C GLY A 25 6.52 28.91 38.44
N LEU A 26 5.36 28.86 37.80
CA LEU A 26 4.19 29.64 38.15
C LEU A 26 3.54 29.16 39.44
N PHE A 27 3.53 27.84 39.74
CA PHE A 27 2.96 27.30 40.96
C PHE A 27 3.80 27.68 42.19
N TRP A 28 5.14 27.66 42.08
CA TRP A 28 6.02 28.05 43.17
C TRP A 28 5.93 29.56 43.47
N TRP A 29 5.73 30.37 42.43
CA TRP A 29 5.65 31.83 42.59
C TRP A 29 4.29 32.32 43.07
N HIS A 30 3.19 31.62 42.69
CA HIS A 30 1.83 31.90 43.18
C HIS A 30 1.73 31.73 44.71
N SER A 31 2.57 30.90 45.32
CA SER A 31 2.57 30.64 46.76
C SER A 31 3.29 31.73 47.59
N ASN A 32 4.10 32.63 46.97
CA ASN A 32 5.05 33.41 47.73
C ASN A 32 5.07 34.94 47.48
N SER A 33 4.17 35.51 46.64
CA SER A 33 4.18 36.96 46.45
C SER A 33 2.81 37.61 46.29
N SER A 34 2.51 38.50 47.21
CA SER A 34 1.26 39.23 47.26
C SER A 34 1.19 40.49 46.36
N LYS A 35 2.21 40.76 45.49
CA LYS A 35 2.16 41.84 44.48
C LYS A 35 3.09 41.55 43.31
N VAL A 36 2.57 40.90 42.27
CA VAL A 36 3.23 40.91 40.97
C VAL A 36 3.18 42.33 40.41
N SER A 37 4.31 42.89 40.02
CA SER A 37 4.31 44.22 39.37
C SER A 37 3.63 44.13 38.01
N GLN A 38 2.87 45.17 37.61
CA GLN A 38 2.24 45.24 36.27
C GLN A 38 3.27 45.00 35.15
N ALA A 39 4.49 45.44 35.31
CA ALA A 39 5.55 45.21 34.32
C ALA A 39 5.89 43.71 34.16
N ALA A 40 5.97 42.95 35.27
CA ALA A 40 6.22 41.51 35.22
C ALA A 40 5.01 40.78 34.56
N ALA A 41 3.79 41.09 34.96
CA ALA A 41 2.56 40.52 34.36
C ALA A 41 2.47 40.81 32.85
N LEU A 42 2.92 42.00 32.40
CA LEU A 42 2.94 42.36 30.98
C LEU A 42 3.95 41.51 30.20
N VAL A 43 5.13 41.24 30.77
CA VAL A 43 6.15 40.38 30.14
C VAL A 43 5.63 38.95 30.01
N GLU A 44 5.01 38.43 31.07
CA GLU A 44 4.40 37.06 31.03
C GLU A 44 3.27 36.93 30.01
N CYS A 45 2.35 37.91 29.97
CA CYS A 45 1.29 37.93 28.99
C CYS A 45 1.83 37.93 27.57
N LYS A 46 2.83 38.77 27.25
CA LYS A 46 3.44 38.78 25.92
C LYS A 46 4.18 37.48 25.59
N ALA A 47 4.78 36.83 26.58
CA ALA A 47 5.40 35.53 26.38
C ALA A 47 4.36 34.44 26.07
N ALA A 48 3.24 34.39 26.82
CA ALA A 48 2.15 33.49 26.60
C ALA A 48 1.46 33.74 25.23
N ALA A 49 1.27 35.01 24.85
CA ALA A 49 0.76 35.39 23.54
C ALA A 49 1.63 34.86 22.39
N LYS A 50 2.95 34.97 22.47
CA LYS A 50 3.88 34.42 21.48
C LYS A 50 3.82 32.88 21.40
N GLN A 51 3.69 32.23 22.56
CA GLN A 51 3.53 30.75 22.59
C GLN A 51 2.23 30.33 21.90
N TYR A 52 1.13 31.04 22.18
CA TYR A 52 -0.14 30.79 21.52
C TYR A 52 -0.09 31.08 20.03
N ASP A 53 0.55 32.15 19.56
CA ASP A 53 0.74 32.40 18.13
C ASP A 53 1.47 31.26 17.44
N SER A 54 2.47 30.68 18.10
CA SER A 54 3.18 29.53 17.59
C SER A 54 2.29 28.28 17.54
N ALA A 55 1.52 28.00 18.60
CA ALA A 55 0.57 26.90 18.66
C ALA A 55 -0.56 27.07 17.64
N LYS A 56 -1.11 28.28 17.50
CA LYS A 56 -2.12 28.66 16.49
C LYS A 56 -1.64 28.38 15.07
N LYS A 57 -0.40 28.72 14.72
CA LYS A 57 0.18 28.44 13.41
C LYS A 57 0.28 26.93 13.15
N LYS A 58 0.74 26.15 14.15
CA LYS A 58 0.83 24.69 14.04
C LYS A 58 -0.55 24.07 13.84
N LEU A 59 -1.55 24.50 14.62
CA LEU A 59 -2.92 24.04 14.49
C LEU A 59 -3.51 24.38 13.11
N THR A 60 -3.33 25.61 12.62
CA THR A 60 -3.76 26.01 11.29
C THR A 60 -3.14 25.13 10.20
N THR A 61 -1.85 24.84 10.32
CA THR A 61 -1.15 23.93 9.41
C THR A 61 -1.71 22.51 9.48
N ALA A 62 -1.95 22.00 10.69
CA ALA A 62 -2.56 20.68 10.88
C ALA A 62 -3.98 20.60 10.29
N ILE A 63 -4.81 21.63 10.48
CA ILE A 63 -6.16 21.73 9.88
C ILE A 63 -6.05 21.65 8.35
N THR A 64 -5.18 22.46 7.72
CA THR A 64 -5.00 22.44 6.26
C THR A 64 -4.54 21.08 5.75
N ASN A 65 -3.57 20.46 6.43
CA ASN A 65 -3.09 19.11 6.08
C ASN A 65 -4.18 18.06 6.29
N GLY A 66 -4.97 18.20 7.36
CA GLY A 66 -6.11 17.33 7.64
C GLY A 66 -7.18 17.42 6.57
N GLN A 67 -7.56 18.63 6.16
CA GLN A 67 -8.51 18.87 5.07
C GLN A 67 -8.05 18.25 3.76
N THR A 68 -6.76 18.40 3.42
CA THR A 68 -6.17 17.78 2.23
C THR A 68 -6.20 16.25 2.31
N SER A 69 -5.82 15.69 3.45
CA SER A 69 -5.81 14.23 3.64
C SER A 69 -7.22 13.62 3.67
N ALA A 70 -8.20 14.39 4.13
CA ALA A 70 -9.61 13.98 4.15
C ALA A 70 -10.24 13.89 2.75
N GLN A 71 -9.63 14.49 1.72
CA GLN A 71 -10.03 14.34 0.31
C GLN A 71 -9.62 12.99 -0.30
N THR A 72 -8.95 12.12 0.46
CA THR A 72 -8.62 10.76 0.00
C THR A 72 -9.91 10.02 -0.39
N PRO A 73 -9.99 9.44 -1.61
CA PRO A 73 -11.14 8.65 -2.02
C PRO A 73 -11.36 7.46 -1.08
N THR A 74 -12.61 7.14 -0.79
CA THR A 74 -12.95 6.02 0.10
C THR A 74 -12.48 4.65 -0.43
N GLY A 75 -12.35 4.51 -1.76
CA GLY A 75 -11.79 3.31 -2.39
C GLY A 75 -10.28 3.12 -2.19
N ASP A 76 -9.56 4.18 -1.80
CA ASP A 76 -8.11 4.15 -1.61
C ASP A 76 -7.68 3.80 -0.19
N VAL A 77 -8.62 3.57 0.72
CA VAL A 77 -8.37 3.20 2.12
C VAL A 77 -8.97 1.84 2.45
N ALA A 78 -8.31 1.08 3.30
CA ALA A 78 -8.83 -0.19 3.79
C ALA A 78 -9.92 -0.02 4.86
N ASP A 79 -9.91 1.11 5.59
CA ASP A 79 -10.90 1.46 6.59
C ASP A 79 -11.37 2.91 6.38
N VAL A 80 -12.60 3.07 5.90
CA VAL A 80 -13.24 4.36 5.63
C VAL A 80 -13.44 5.18 6.90
N ASN A 81 -13.56 4.55 8.07
CA ASN A 81 -13.72 5.26 9.34
C ASN A 81 -12.52 6.15 9.67
N THR A 82 -11.33 5.85 9.12
CA THR A 82 -10.15 6.72 9.29
C THR A 82 -10.35 8.11 8.69
N ILE A 83 -11.05 8.22 7.54
CA ILE A 83 -11.41 9.49 6.90
C ILE A 83 -12.47 10.21 7.74
N THR A 84 -13.48 9.48 8.23
CA THR A 84 -14.53 10.05 9.09
C THR A 84 -13.93 10.62 10.38
N THR A 85 -13.03 9.87 11.03
CA THR A 85 -12.32 10.32 12.24
C THR A 85 -11.47 11.56 11.97
N LEU A 86 -10.79 11.62 10.82
CA LEU A 86 -10.00 12.79 10.43
C LEU A 86 -10.90 14.01 10.20
N ASN A 87 -12.02 13.86 9.50
CA ASN A 87 -12.98 14.93 9.30
C ASN A 87 -13.51 15.47 10.64
N GLN A 88 -13.83 14.57 11.59
CA GLN A 88 -14.28 14.97 12.92
C GLN A 88 -13.19 15.75 13.66
N ALA A 89 -11.95 15.27 13.66
CA ALA A 89 -10.83 15.96 14.31
C ALA A 89 -10.59 17.37 13.72
N VAL A 90 -10.74 17.53 12.41
CA VAL A 90 -10.63 18.82 11.73
C VAL A 90 -11.80 19.74 12.10
N GLN A 91 -13.02 19.21 12.19
CA GLN A 91 -14.20 19.98 12.62
C GLN A 91 -14.10 20.42 14.08
N ASP A 92 -13.69 19.52 14.97
CA ASP A 92 -13.51 19.79 16.41
C ASP A 92 -12.40 20.83 16.67
N ALA A 93 -11.40 20.89 15.80
CA ALA A 93 -10.37 21.92 15.87
C ALA A 93 -10.94 23.33 15.68
N GLY A 94 -11.89 23.49 14.77
CA GLY A 94 -12.56 24.76 14.49
C GLY A 94 -11.58 25.82 13.98
N THR A 95 -11.97 27.09 14.15
CA THR A 95 -11.12 28.22 13.85
C THR A 95 -10.36 28.62 15.12
N PRO A 96 -9.02 28.66 15.11
CA PRO A 96 -8.25 29.09 16.27
C PRO A 96 -8.61 30.54 16.67
N ALA A 97 -8.82 30.75 17.95
CA ALA A 97 -9.18 32.07 18.49
C ALA A 97 -8.05 33.11 18.28
N ASP A 98 -8.39 34.38 18.46
CA ASP A 98 -7.39 35.43 18.38
C ASP A 98 -6.48 35.48 19.60
N THR A 99 -5.27 35.96 19.39
CA THR A 99 -4.24 36.17 20.43
C THR A 99 -4.58 37.40 21.24
N ALA A 100 -4.38 37.37 22.57
CA ALA A 100 -4.57 38.51 23.41
C ALA A 100 -3.56 39.62 23.10
N THR A 101 -3.97 40.86 23.20
CA THR A 101 -3.13 42.04 22.87
C THR A 101 -2.14 42.39 23.94
N CYS A 102 -2.31 41.98 25.21
CA CYS A 102 -1.44 42.30 26.35
C CYS A 102 -1.14 43.83 26.42
N ASP A 103 -2.19 44.65 26.55
CA ASP A 103 -2.03 46.09 26.58
C ASP A 103 -1.36 46.55 27.91
N SER A 104 -0.37 47.39 27.81
CA SER A 104 0.35 47.97 28.97
C SER A 104 -0.48 48.86 29.89
N LYS A 105 -1.69 49.24 29.44
CA LYS A 105 -2.66 50.00 30.24
C LYS A 105 -3.51 49.12 31.17
N LEU A 106 -3.49 47.80 30.95
CA LEU A 106 -4.23 46.87 31.80
C LEU A 106 -3.56 46.69 33.16
N GLY A 107 -4.41 46.44 34.18
CA GLY A 107 -3.88 46.08 35.51
C GLY A 107 -3.20 44.72 35.54
N ALA A 108 -2.40 44.47 36.57
CA ALA A 108 -1.68 43.20 36.72
C ALA A 108 -2.62 41.99 36.75
N ASP A 109 -3.77 42.09 37.39
CA ASP A 109 -4.74 40.99 37.49
C ASP A 109 -5.35 40.65 36.13
N GLU A 110 -5.65 41.63 35.28
CA GLU A 110 -6.19 41.41 33.95
C GLU A 110 -5.15 40.81 33.01
N LEU A 111 -3.90 41.30 33.08
CA LEU A 111 -2.78 40.71 32.34
C LEU A 111 -2.53 39.26 32.74
N LYS A 112 -2.68 38.93 34.02
CA LYS A 112 -2.59 37.56 34.52
C LYS A 112 -3.69 36.66 33.97
N LYS A 113 -4.96 37.13 33.94
CA LYS A 113 -6.07 36.39 33.32
C LYS A 113 -5.80 36.11 31.83
N GLN A 114 -5.31 37.12 31.10
CA GLN A 114 -4.93 36.93 29.69
C GLN A 114 -3.80 35.91 29.54
N THR A 115 -2.84 35.87 30.46
CA THR A 115 -1.76 34.87 30.47
C THR A 115 -2.33 33.47 30.65
N GLU A 116 -3.20 33.26 31.64
CA GLU A 116 -3.85 31.97 31.93
C GLU A 116 -4.73 31.50 30.75
N ASP A 117 -5.49 32.43 30.15
CA ASP A 117 -6.29 32.14 28.95
C ASP A 117 -5.41 31.72 27.77
N MET A 118 -4.29 32.43 27.51
CA MET A 118 -3.37 32.06 26.44
C MET A 118 -2.71 30.70 26.68
N GLN A 119 -2.33 30.38 27.92
CA GLN A 119 -1.75 29.07 28.27
C GLN A 119 -2.77 27.94 28.07
N SER A 120 -4.04 28.14 28.44
CA SER A 120 -5.12 27.19 28.18
C SER A 120 -5.30 26.97 26.67
N LYS A 121 -5.29 28.03 25.87
CA LYS A 121 -5.38 27.95 24.40
C LYS A 121 -4.16 27.29 23.77
N VAL A 122 -2.97 27.43 24.35
CA VAL A 122 -1.77 26.69 23.89
C VAL A 122 -1.97 25.20 24.05
N SER A 123 -2.48 24.75 25.22
CA SER A 123 -2.75 23.34 25.48
C SER A 123 -3.82 22.80 24.53
N ASP A 124 -4.95 23.49 24.42
CA ASP A 124 -6.06 23.10 23.51
C ASP A 124 -5.58 23.01 22.05
N ALA A 125 -4.80 23.99 21.58
CA ALA A 125 -4.24 23.95 20.23
C ALA A 125 -3.25 22.81 20.00
N ALA A 126 -2.48 22.45 21.03
CA ALA A 126 -1.56 21.31 20.97
C ALA A 126 -2.34 19.98 20.88
N ASP A 127 -3.33 19.79 21.74
CA ASP A 127 -4.17 18.58 21.77
C ASP A 127 -4.92 18.38 20.43
N LYS A 128 -5.49 19.45 19.88
CA LYS A 128 -6.15 19.43 18.57
C LYS A 128 -5.19 19.14 17.43
N THR A 129 -3.99 19.72 17.48
CA THR A 129 -2.92 19.45 16.50
C THR A 129 -2.53 17.96 16.52
N ASP A 130 -2.35 17.39 17.69
CA ASP A 130 -1.99 15.99 17.86
C ASP A 130 -3.11 15.04 17.43
N ALA A 131 -4.36 15.38 17.72
CA ALA A 131 -5.52 14.62 17.25
C ALA A 131 -5.59 14.56 15.71
N ILE A 132 -5.45 15.71 15.04
CA ILE A 132 -5.44 15.77 13.57
C ILE A 132 -4.26 14.98 13.00
N ASN A 133 -3.06 15.19 13.52
CA ASN A 133 -1.86 14.50 13.03
C ASN A 133 -1.95 12.97 13.23
N SER A 134 -2.54 12.52 14.32
CA SER A 134 -2.80 11.10 14.59
C SER A 134 -3.82 10.53 13.60
N ALA A 135 -4.89 11.26 13.31
CA ALA A 135 -5.89 10.86 12.32
C ALA A 135 -5.32 10.83 10.89
N ILE A 136 -4.45 11.79 10.50
CA ILE A 136 -3.71 11.75 9.22
C ILE A 136 -2.85 10.49 9.12
N LYS A 137 -2.13 10.14 10.19
CA LYS A 137 -1.32 8.90 10.23
C LYS A 137 -2.21 7.66 10.05
N ALA A 138 -3.39 7.63 10.65
CA ALA A 138 -4.34 6.52 10.49
C ALA A 138 -4.84 6.40 9.04
N VAL A 139 -5.18 7.51 8.37
CA VAL A 139 -5.54 7.51 6.94
C VAL A 139 -4.39 6.97 6.09
N ASN A 140 -3.16 7.44 6.31
CA ASN A 140 -2.00 6.98 5.55
C ASN A 140 -1.70 5.49 5.78
N ALA A 141 -1.86 4.99 7.00
CA ALA A 141 -1.73 3.56 7.29
C ALA A 141 -2.83 2.75 6.59
N SER A 142 -4.06 3.25 6.58
CA SER A 142 -5.20 2.63 5.88
C SER A 142 -4.98 2.59 4.36
N LYS A 143 -4.47 3.65 3.75
CA LYS A 143 -4.06 3.68 2.33
C LYS A 143 -3.00 2.62 2.03
N LYS A 144 -1.97 2.54 2.86
CA LYS A 144 -0.94 1.52 2.71
C LYS A 144 -1.51 0.10 2.77
N THR A 145 -2.45 -0.14 3.68
CA THR A 145 -3.13 -1.44 3.80
C THR A 145 -3.96 -1.75 2.56
N ALA A 146 -4.73 -0.78 2.04
CA ALA A 146 -5.52 -0.93 0.82
C ALA A 146 -4.62 -1.28 -0.38
N ASN A 147 -3.51 -0.56 -0.55
CA ASN A 147 -2.54 -0.85 -1.62
C ASN A 147 -1.94 -2.26 -1.47
N THR A 148 -1.54 -2.65 -0.26
CA THR A 148 -1.02 -4.01 0.01
C THR A 148 -2.05 -5.09 -0.34
N ASN A 149 -3.32 -4.89 0.02
CA ASN A 149 -4.40 -5.81 -0.29
C ASN A 149 -4.63 -5.92 -1.81
N SER A 150 -4.60 -4.80 -2.52
CA SER A 150 -4.72 -4.77 -3.99
C SER A 150 -3.56 -5.52 -4.66
N LEU A 151 -2.32 -5.29 -4.24
CA LEU A 151 -1.15 -6.00 -4.75
C LEU A 151 -1.25 -7.51 -4.54
N LYS A 152 -1.66 -7.93 -3.34
CA LYS A 152 -1.87 -9.36 -3.03
C LYS A 152 -2.99 -9.99 -3.87
N SER A 153 -4.09 -9.26 -4.08
CA SER A 153 -5.21 -9.72 -4.91
C SER A 153 -4.78 -9.91 -6.36
N ASN A 154 -4.04 -8.95 -6.92
CA ASN A 154 -3.52 -9.04 -8.29
C ASN A 154 -2.58 -10.24 -8.46
N LEU A 155 -1.67 -10.43 -7.50
CA LEU A 155 -0.75 -11.56 -7.52
C LEU A 155 -1.47 -12.90 -7.37
N SER A 156 -2.46 -12.97 -6.48
CA SER A 156 -3.29 -14.19 -6.30
C SER A 156 -4.05 -14.54 -7.57
N SER A 157 -4.57 -13.55 -8.28
CA SER A 157 -5.25 -13.76 -9.57
C SER A 157 -4.29 -14.29 -10.62
N ALA A 158 -3.08 -13.75 -10.70
CA ALA A 158 -2.04 -14.24 -11.61
C ALA A 158 -1.61 -15.67 -11.28
N VAL A 159 -1.42 -15.99 -10.00
CA VAL A 159 -1.11 -17.36 -9.55
C VAL A 159 -2.22 -18.34 -9.93
N SER A 160 -3.50 -17.95 -9.75
CA SER A 160 -4.63 -18.80 -10.10
C SER A 160 -4.70 -19.08 -11.60
N GLN A 161 -4.40 -18.07 -12.42
CA GLN A 161 -4.32 -18.24 -13.89
C GLN A 161 -3.17 -19.19 -14.26
N ALA A 162 -1.99 -18.98 -13.71
CA ALA A 162 -0.81 -19.82 -13.92
C ALA A 162 -1.06 -21.29 -13.51
N GLN A 163 -1.74 -21.51 -12.38
CA GLN A 163 -2.11 -22.84 -11.92
C GLN A 163 -3.06 -23.52 -12.92
N GLY A 164 -4.04 -22.80 -13.45
CA GLY A 164 -4.95 -23.33 -14.47
C GLY A 164 -4.22 -23.76 -15.75
N ILE A 165 -3.21 -22.99 -16.19
CA ILE A 165 -2.37 -23.35 -17.34
C ILE A 165 -1.52 -24.59 -17.01
N LEU A 166 -0.91 -24.63 -15.82
CA LEU A 166 -0.12 -25.78 -15.37
C LEU A 166 -0.96 -27.08 -15.37
N ASP A 167 -2.18 -27.01 -14.84
CA ASP A 167 -3.06 -28.18 -14.75
C ASP A 167 -3.51 -28.66 -16.15
N ASN A 168 -3.88 -27.72 -17.03
CA ASN A 168 -4.35 -28.05 -18.39
C ASN A 168 -3.24 -28.50 -19.33
N SER A 169 -1.99 -28.21 -19.04
CA SER A 169 -0.83 -28.56 -19.86
C SER A 169 -0.27 -29.95 -19.58
N ALA A 170 -0.79 -30.67 -18.58
CA ALA A 170 -0.29 -31.99 -18.20
C ALA A 170 -0.40 -32.99 -19.37
N GLY A 171 0.75 -33.55 -19.79
CA GLY A 171 0.83 -34.48 -20.93
C GLY A 171 0.65 -33.84 -22.31
N ASN A 172 0.44 -32.52 -22.38
CA ASN A 172 0.12 -31.79 -23.61
C ASN A 172 1.25 -30.81 -24.03
N VAL A 173 2.43 -30.91 -23.46
CA VAL A 173 3.60 -30.06 -23.81
C VAL A 173 4.65 -30.86 -24.58
N ALA A 174 5.39 -30.20 -25.46
CA ALA A 174 6.54 -30.78 -26.14
C ALA A 174 7.79 -30.84 -25.23
N ASP A 175 7.87 -29.91 -24.26
CA ASP A 175 8.99 -29.82 -23.29
C ASP A 175 8.43 -29.67 -21.87
N GLU A 176 8.56 -30.69 -21.04
CA GLU A 176 8.13 -30.70 -19.62
C GLU A 176 8.92 -29.72 -18.75
N ASN A 177 10.11 -29.25 -19.17
CA ASN A 177 10.84 -28.23 -18.43
C ASN A 177 10.07 -26.91 -18.36
N THR A 178 9.23 -26.59 -19.36
CA THR A 178 8.37 -25.39 -19.35
C THR A 178 7.37 -25.44 -18.21
N ARG A 179 6.76 -26.62 -17.95
CA ARG A 179 5.84 -26.82 -16.82
C ARG A 179 6.57 -26.73 -15.47
N THR A 180 7.78 -27.30 -15.38
CA THR A 180 8.63 -27.19 -14.18
C THR A 180 8.98 -25.74 -13.89
N ALA A 181 9.30 -24.95 -14.90
CA ALA A 181 9.59 -23.52 -14.76
C ALA A 181 8.35 -22.74 -14.28
N LEU A 182 7.16 -23.07 -14.82
CA LEU A 182 5.89 -22.46 -14.38
C LEU A 182 5.58 -22.81 -12.92
N GLN A 183 5.74 -24.06 -12.51
CA GLN A 183 5.58 -24.48 -11.11
C GLN A 183 6.53 -23.73 -10.16
N THR A 184 7.77 -23.49 -10.60
CA THR A 184 8.74 -22.72 -9.84
C THR A 184 8.30 -21.26 -9.70
N ALA A 185 7.86 -20.64 -10.79
CA ALA A 185 7.34 -19.27 -10.78
C ALA A 185 6.11 -19.10 -9.87
N ILE A 186 5.19 -20.09 -9.87
CA ILE A 186 4.04 -20.13 -8.95
C ILE A 186 4.51 -20.20 -7.49
N THR A 187 5.50 -21.01 -7.17
CA THR A 187 6.05 -21.13 -5.81
C THR A 187 6.69 -19.83 -5.35
N GLU A 188 7.49 -19.18 -6.21
CA GLU A 188 8.08 -17.87 -5.93
C GLU A 188 7.00 -16.79 -5.72
N ALA A 189 5.99 -16.76 -6.56
CA ALA A 189 4.86 -15.82 -6.46
C ALA A 189 4.08 -16.00 -5.15
N ASN A 190 3.81 -17.24 -4.73
CA ASN A 190 3.19 -17.55 -3.45
C ASN A 190 4.04 -17.09 -2.25
N THR A 191 5.38 -17.16 -2.36
CA THR A 191 6.28 -16.63 -1.34
C THR A 191 6.15 -15.12 -1.19
N VAL A 192 6.08 -14.39 -2.32
CA VAL A 192 5.83 -12.93 -2.32
C VAL A 192 4.44 -12.61 -1.74
N ALA A 193 3.40 -13.35 -2.14
CA ALA A 193 2.03 -13.17 -1.64
C ALA A 193 1.91 -13.40 -0.12
N SER A 194 2.72 -14.30 0.44
CA SER A 194 2.76 -14.61 1.88
C SER A 194 3.48 -13.54 2.70
N SER A 195 4.21 -12.63 2.07
CA SER A 195 4.84 -11.50 2.77
C SER A 195 3.76 -10.62 3.43
N SER A 196 4.04 -10.16 4.65
CA SER A 196 3.13 -9.24 5.36
C SER A 196 2.99 -7.90 4.66
N ASN A 197 4.03 -7.47 3.93
CA ASN A 197 4.10 -6.18 3.24
C ASN A 197 4.93 -6.31 1.97
N PRO A 198 4.41 -6.97 0.90
CA PRO A 198 5.12 -7.09 -0.36
C PRO A 198 5.31 -5.71 -0.99
N SER A 199 6.46 -5.47 -1.60
CA SER A 199 6.65 -4.26 -2.39
C SER A 199 5.96 -4.39 -3.75
N GLU A 200 5.57 -3.27 -4.34
CA GLU A 200 5.01 -3.24 -5.69
C GLU A 200 6.01 -3.83 -6.71
N ALA A 201 7.30 -3.54 -6.54
CA ALA A 201 8.35 -4.09 -7.39
C ALA A 201 8.44 -5.62 -7.31
N ASP A 202 8.35 -6.20 -6.10
CA ASP A 202 8.39 -7.66 -5.93
C ASP A 202 7.16 -8.33 -6.57
N VAL A 203 5.97 -7.73 -6.38
CA VAL A 203 4.73 -8.23 -6.96
C VAL A 203 4.78 -8.17 -8.50
N ASN A 204 5.18 -7.04 -9.08
CA ASN A 204 5.27 -6.88 -10.52
C ASN A 204 6.31 -7.82 -11.14
N ASN A 205 7.44 -8.04 -10.45
CA ASN A 205 8.46 -9.01 -10.87
C ASN A 205 7.91 -10.44 -10.85
N ALA A 206 7.19 -10.82 -9.80
CA ALA A 206 6.57 -12.14 -9.69
C ALA A 206 5.52 -12.36 -10.80
N ILE A 207 4.66 -11.37 -11.06
CA ILE A 207 3.68 -11.43 -12.16
C ILE A 207 4.37 -11.57 -13.51
N SER A 208 5.44 -10.81 -13.76
CA SER A 208 6.20 -10.90 -15.02
C SER A 208 6.85 -12.27 -15.23
N LYS A 209 7.37 -12.89 -14.16
CA LYS A 209 7.91 -14.26 -14.22
C LYS A 209 6.80 -15.29 -14.52
N LEU A 210 5.64 -15.17 -13.89
CA LEU A 210 4.47 -16.02 -14.17
C LEU A 210 4.08 -15.91 -15.64
N GLN A 211 3.87 -14.69 -16.15
CA GLN A 211 3.47 -14.46 -17.55
C GLN A 211 4.47 -15.01 -18.55
N LYS A 212 5.78 -14.89 -18.27
CA LYS A 212 6.81 -15.47 -19.12
C LYS A 212 6.71 -16.99 -19.13
N ALA A 213 6.63 -17.62 -17.96
CA ALA A 213 6.54 -19.07 -17.86
C ALA A 213 5.24 -19.63 -18.47
N GLU A 214 4.11 -18.90 -18.34
CA GLU A 214 2.86 -19.22 -19.00
C GLU A 214 3.00 -19.19 -20.54
N ALA A 215 3.67 -18.19 -21.07
CA ALA A 215 3.93 -18.07 -22.51
C ALA A 215 4.80 -19.25 -23.01
N ASP A 216 5.82 -19.63 -22.25
CA ASP A 216 6.71 -20.76 -22.58
C ASP A 216 5.93 -22.11 -22.59
N VAL A 217 5.03 -22.33 -21.62
CA VAL A 217 4.13 -23.52 -21.59
C VAL A 217 3.18 -23.50 -22.79
N ASN A 218 2.53 -22.38 -23.09
CA ASN A 218 1.61 -22.27 -24.21
C ASN A 218 2.31 -22.53 -25.56
N ALA A 219 3.54 -22.02 -25.74
CA ALA A 219 4.34 -22.32 -26.92
C ALA A 219 4.70 -23.82 -27.02
N SER A 220 5.03 -24.46 -25.89
CA SER A 220 5.31 -25.89 -25.83
C SER A 220 4.08 -26.73 -26.15
N MET A 221 2.86 -26.32 -25.69
CA MET A 221 1.60 -26.98 -26.06
C MET A 221 1.32 -26.91 -27.56
N GLN A 222 1.52 -25.74 -28.17
CA GLN A 222 1.36 -25.55 -29.61
C GLN A 222 2.35 -26.42 -30.41
N ALA A 223 3.62 -26.52 -29.95
CA ALA A 223 4.61 -27.38 -30.57
C ALA A 223 4.22 -28.85 -30.50
N LYS A 224 3.66 -29.30 -29.36
CA LYS A 224 3.13 -30.68 -29.21
C LYS A 224 1.97 -30.96 -30.17
N GLN A 225 0.99 -30.06 -30.22
CA GLN A 225 -0.16 -30.20 -31.14
C GLN A 225 0.28 -30.32 -32.61
N LYS A 226 1.26 -29.48 -33.00
CA LYS A 226 1.81 -29.54 -34.35
C LYS A 226 2.51 -30.88 -34.60
N ALA A 227 3.35 -31.31 -33.68
CA ALA A 227 4.07 -32.58 -33.83
C ALA A 227 3.09 -33.78 -33.92
N ASP A 228 2.03 -33.80 -33.11
CA ASP A 228 1.00 -34.85 -33.13
C ASP A 228 0.21 -34.82 -34.45
N ALA A 229 -0.13 -33.64 -34.98
CA ALA A 229 -0.80 -33.52 -36.28
C ALA A 229 0.11 -33.96 -37.44
N ASP A 230 1.38 -33.59 -37.43
CA ASP A 230 2.36 -34.02 -38.45
C ASP A 230 2.55 -35.55 -38.43
N ALA A 231 2.64 -36.15 -37.21
CA ALA A 231 2.73 -37.61 -37.06
C ALA A 231 1.48 -38.32 -37.56
N ALA A 232 0.27 -37.80 -37.26
CA ALA A 232 -0.99 -38.36 -37.77
C ALA A 232 -1.07 -38.30 -39.29
N ALA A 233 -0.65 -37.18 -39.90
CA ALA A 233 -0.62 -37.02 -41.36
C ALA A 233 0.38 -37.99 -42.02
N GLN A 234 1.54 -38.21 -41.41
CA GLN A 234 2.53 -39.21 -41.90
C GLN A 234 1.97 -40.65 -41.82
N ALA A 235 1.34 -41.03 -40.70
CA ALA A 235 0.75 -42.33 -40.52
C ALA A 235 -0.37 -42.61 -41.53
N GLU A 236 -1.20 -41.60 -41.87
CA GLU A 236 -2.24 -41.71 -42.89
C GLU A 236 -1.62 -41.83 -44.29
N ALA A 237 -0.60 -41.11 -44.62
CA ALA A 237 0.13 -41.23 -45.90
C ALA A 237 0.81 -42.59 -46.07
N GLU A 238 1.45 -43.12 -45.03
CA GLU A 238 2.02 -44.47 -45.04
C GLU A 238 0.95 -45.54 -45.25
N LYS A 239 -0.19 -45.43 -44.58
CA LYS A 239 -1.32 -46.39 -44.75
C LYS A 239 -1.84 -46.35 -46.16
N LYS A 240 -2.06 -45.21 -46.78
CA LYS A 240 -2.47 -45.09 -48.17
C LYS A 240 -1.46 -45.69 -49.13
N ALA A 241 -0.16 -45.47 -48.92
CA ALA A 241 0.88 -46.06 -49.73
C ALA A 241 0.91 -47.60 -49.65
N GLN A 242 0.66 -48.17 -48.45
CA GLN A 242 0.55 -49.61 -48.28
C GLN A 242 -0.70 -50.17 -48.99
N GLU A 243 -1.85 -49.57 -48.88
CA GLU A 243 -3.09 -49.96 -49.57
C GLU A 243 -2.93 -49.90 -51.09
N GLU A 244 -2.24 -48.89 -51.63
CA GLU A 244 -1.93 -48.81 -53.08
C GLU A 244 -0.93 -49.90 -53.52
N ALA A 245 0.08 -50.24 -52.68
CA ALA A 245 1.00 -51.30 -53.00
C ALA A 245 0.36 -52.68 -52.97
N GLU A 246 -0.54 -52.98 -52.03
CA GLU A 246 -1.31 -54.21 -51.98
C GLU A 246 -2.23 -54.35 -53.19
N LYS A 247 -2.98 -53.30 -53.62
CA LYS A 247 -3.80 -53.33 -54.83
C LYS A 247 -2.99 -53.63 -56.09
N LYS A 248 -1.78 -53.03 -56.25
CA LYS A 248 -0.91 -53.30 -57.37
C LYS A 248 -0.43 -54.78 -57.37
N ALA A 249 -0.10 -55.32 -56.21
CA ALA A 249 0.30 -56.71 -56.09
C ALA A 249 -0.85 -57.70 -56.45
N GLU A 250 -2.08 -57.35 -56.07
CA GLU A 250 -3.26 -58.18 -56.47
C GLU A 250 -3.54 -58.11 -58.00
N GLU A 251 -3.41 -56.94 -58.63
CA GLU A 251 -3.54 -56.76 -60.06
C GLU A 251 -2.48 -57.51 -60.85
N GLU A 252 -1.23 -57.53 -60.37
CA GLU A 252 -0.13 -58.31 -61.04
C GLU A 252 -0.34 -59.82 -60.91
N THR A 253 -0.93 -60.34 -59.82
CA THR A 253 -1.20 -61.74 -59.62
C THR A 253 -2.35 -62.20 -60.47
N ASP A 254 -3.39 -61.36 -60.64
CA ASP A 254 -4.57 -61.69 -61.52
C ASP A 254 -4.18 -61.66 -63.00
N SER A 255 -3.32 -60.70 -63.42
CA SER A 255 -2.80 -60.67 -64.80
C SER A 255 -1.91 -61.87 -65.14
N SER A 256 -1.20 -62.41 -64.18
CA SER A 256 -0.34 -63.60 -64.38
C SER A 256 -1.13 -64.90 -64.47
N SER A 257 -2.30 -64.98 -63.84
CA SER A 257 -3.16 -66.17 -63.87
C SER A 257 -3.93 -66.37 -65.17
N GLY A 258 -4.16 -65.27 -65.92
CA GLY A 258 -4.91 -65.30 -67.20
C GLY A 258 -4.14 -65.79 -68.42
N MET A 259 -2.81 -65.98 -68.34
CA MET A 259 -1.93 -66.34 -69.47
C MET A 259 -1.67 -67.88 -69.61
N ASN A 260 -2.19 -68.70 -68.73
CA ASN A 260 -1.84 -70.13 -68.74
C ASN A 260 -3.03 -71.07 -69.12
N SER A 261 -4.04 -70.60 -69.86
CA SER A 261 -5.13 -71.45 -70.37
C SER A 261 -5.36 -71.23 -71.88
N GLY A 262 -4.34 -71.59 -72.66
CA GLY A 262 -4.42 -71.53 -74.12
C GLY A 262 -3.45 -72.54 -74.82
N THR A 263 -3.74 -73.83 -74.76
CA THR A 263 -3.30 -74.84 -75.75
C THR A 263 -4.31 -75.94 -75.85
#